data_fba949d92f31cb94bc7cf2bada1b6c8f
#
_entry.id   fba949d92f31cb94bc7cf2bada1b6c8f
#
_cell.length_a   1.000
_cell.length_b   1.000
_cell.length_c   1.000
_cell.angle_alpha   90.00
_cell.angle_beta   90.00
_cell.angle_gamma   90.00
#
_symmetry.space_group_name_H-M   'P 1'
#
loop_
_entity.id
_entity.type
_entity.pdbx_description
1 polymer ?
#
loop_
_entity_poly.entity_id
_entity_poly.type
_entity_poly.pdbx_seq_one_letter_code
_entity_poly.pdbx_strand_id
1 'polypeptide(L)'
;MNRQPEPTARLRFRRVENERFAASSSKGAAVQSRGGQGAILILRVRGRVIVVEEASIDWIDGAANYVRLHAGPERHRVRGTLKDLEAVLPPRFVRSHRSTIVNLAAVREIVRTPFGDLVAVLRSGDRLTVGRAYRRKVAAAFAAFAVFAARR
;
A
#
# COMPACT_ATOMS: atom_id res chain seq x y z
N MET A 1 11.12 -35.37 8.02
CA MET A 1 10.14 -34.78 7.09
C MET A 1 10.47 -33.35 6.87
N ASN A 2 11.04 -33.11 5.71
CA ASN A 2 11.36 -31.74 5.29
C ASN A 2 10.09 -31.03 4.90
N ARG A 3 9.49 -30.32 5.83
CA ARG A 3 8.64 -29.23 5.44
C ARG A 3 9.53 -28.10 5.00
N GLN A 4 9.77 -28.04 3.73
CA GLN A 4 10.28 -26.83 3.16
C GLN A 4 9.37 -25.68 3.59
N PRO A 5 9.96 -24.56 4.05
CA PRO A 5 9.15 -23.39 4.32
C PRO A 5 8.35 -23.10 3.07
N GLU A 6 7.07 -23.14 3.21
CA GLU A 6 6.18 -22.94 2.12
C GLU A 6 6.52 -21.64 1.38
N PRO A 7 6.91 -21.70 0.12
CA PRO A 7 7.11 -20.49 -0.65
C PRO A 7 5.81 -19.73 -0.86
N THR A 8 4.72 -20.28 -0.41
CA THR A 8 3.39 -19.71 -0.53
C THR A 8 3.19 -18.38 0.17
N ALA A 9 3.93 -18.09 1.25
CA ALA A 9 3.82 -16.79 1.91
C ALA A 9 4.35 -15.66 1.01
N ARG A 10 5.40 -15.92 0.26
CA ARG A 10 5.97 -14.95 -0.68
C ARG A 10 5.13 -14.77 -1.94
N LEU A 11 4.28 -15.74 -2.27
CA LEU A 11 3.44 -15.71 -3.45
C LEU A 11 2.07 -15.07 -3.21
N ARG A 12 1.75 -14.73 -1.97
CA ARG A 12 0.47 -14.07 -1.65
C ARG A 12 0.42 -12.64 -2.14
N PHE A 13 1.57 -11.99 -2.19
CA PHE A 13 1.69 -10.64 -2.68
C PHE A 13 2.73 -10.61 -3.79
N ARG A 14 2.32 -10.28 -4.95
CA ARG A 14 3.22 -10.11 -6.08
C ARG A 14 2.96 -8.78 -6.74
N ARG A 15 4.00 -7.99 -6.83
CA ARG A 15 3.97 -6.74 -7.56
C ARG A 15 4.41 -7.00 -9.00
N VAL A 16 3.64 -6.50 -9.93
CA VAL A 16 3.99 -6.59 -11.36
C VAL A 16 3.97 -5.19 -11.96
N GLU A 17 5.11 -4.79 -12.48
CA GLU A 17 5.23 -3.59 -13.29
C GLU A 17 5.10 -3.99 -14.74
N ASN A 18 3.99 -3.63 -15.37
CA ASN A 18 3.85 -3.95 -16.77
C ASN A 18 2.88 -3.01 -17.46
N GLU A 19 3.41 -2.28 -18.41
CA GLU A 19 2.64 -1.41 -19.27
C GLU A 19 1.58 -2.15 -20.08
N ARG A 20 1.83 -3.41 -20.40
CA ARG A 20 0.91 -4.21 -21.20
C ARG A 20 -0.26 -4.81 -20.40
N PHE A 21 -0.15 -4.86 -19.11
CA PHE A 21 -1.20 -5.45 -18.27
C PHE A 21 -2.43 -4.59 -18.18
N ALA A 22 -2.27 -3.29 -18.29
CA ALA A 22 -3.39 -2.35 -18.26
C ALA A 22 -4.32 -2.53 -19.46
N ALA A 23 -3.81 -3.02 -20.57
CA ALA A 23 -4.58 -3.20 -21.80
C ALA A 23 -5.32 -4.54 -21.88
N SER A 24 -4.90 -5.53 -21.11
CA SER A 24 -5.47 -6.88 -21.20
C SER A 24 -6.49 -7.22 -20.13
N SER A 25 -6.67 -6.36 -19.14
CA SER A 25 -7.58 -6.62 -18.04
C SER A 25 -9.00 -6.15 -18.33
N SER A 26 -9.48 -6.39 -19.50
CA SER A 26 -10.81 -5.97 -19.90
C SER A 26 -11.94 -6.81 -19.31
N LYS A 27 -11.65 -7.75 -18.44
CA LYS A 27 -12.69 -8.60 -17.86
C LYS A 27 -12.88 -8.31 -16.39
N GLY A 28 -14.00 -7.75 -16.12
CA GLY A 28 -14.54 -7.64 -14.80
C GLY A 28 -13.81 -6.64 -13.95
N ALA A 29 -14.40 -6.28 -12.90
CA ALA A 29 -13.92 -5.43 -11.86
C ALA A 29 -12.82 -4.53 -12.33
N ALA A 30 -13.20 -3.65 -13.13
CA ALA A 30 -12.50 -2.51 -13.59
C ALA A 30 -11.26 -2.16 -12.77
N VAL A 31 -10.17 -2.76 -13.11
CA VAL A 31 -8.92 -2.06 -12.96
C VAL A 31 -9.00 -0.92 -13.98
N GLN A 32 -9.68 0.12 -13.63
CA GLN A 32 -9.61 1.34 -14.40
C GLN A 32 -8.23 1.92 -14.17
N SER A 33 -7.30 1.53 -14.99
CA SER A 33 -6.01 2.16 -14.98
C SER A 33 -6.19 3.58 -15.49
N ARG A 34 -6.20 4.50 -14.57
CA ARG A 34 -6.09 5.90 -14.92
C ARG A 34 -4.67 6.15 -15.37
N GLY A 35 -4.43 6.04 -16.66
CA GLY A 35 -3.19 6.51 -17.22
C GLY A 35 -2.09 5.47 -17.39
N GLY A 36 -2.43 4.25 -17.57
CA GLY A 36 -1.66 3.30 -18.34
C GLY A 36 -0.27 2.89 -17.87
N GLN A 37 0.22 3.36 -16.75
CA GLN A 37 1.54 2.96 -16.26
C GLN A 37 1.50 2.76 -14.76
N GLY A 38 0.82 1.71 -14.34
CA GLY A 38 0.74 1.39 -12.93
C GLY A 38 1.23 -0.01 -12.69
N ALA A 39 1.93 -0.20 -11.61
CA ALA A 39 2.16 -1.51 -11.08
C ALA A 39 0.86 -2.05 -10.50
N ILE A 40 0.67 -3.32 -10.61
CA ILE A 40 -0.44 -4.03 -9.98
C ILE A 40 0.09 -4.91 -8.87
N LEU A 41 -0.73 -5.09 -7.86
CA LEU A 41 -0.47 -6.01 -6.78
C LEU A 41 -1.39 -7.21 -6.96
N ILE A 42 -0.81 -8.38 -7.08
CA ILE A 42 -1.55 -9.62 -7.19
C ILE A 42 -1.67 -10.24 -5.80
N LEU A 43 -2.89 -10.47 -5.38
CA LEU A 43 -3.22 -11.03 -4.08
C LEU A 43 -3.84 -12.41 -4.27
N ARG A 44 -3.35 -13.38 -3.54
CA ARG A 44 -3.94 -14.71 -3.52
C ARG A 44 -4.75 -14.91 -2.25
N VAL A 45 -6.04 -15.10 -2.43
CA VAL A 45 -6.99 -15.28 -1.33
C VAL A 45 -7.84 -16.51 -1.60
N ARG A 46 -7.61 -17.58 -0.86
CA ARG A 46 -8.44 -18.81 -0.89
C ARG A 46 -8.87 -19.23 -2.29
N GLY A 47 -7.90 -19.57 -3.13
CA GLY A 47 -8.20 -20.02 -4.49
C GLY A 47 -8.65 -18.94 -5.46
N ARG A 48 -8.66 -17.69 -5.03
CA ARG A 48 -8.96 -16.54 -5.87
C ARG A 48 -7.71 -15.71 -6.06
N VAL A 49 -7.62 -15.09 -7.20
CA VAL A 49 -6.58 -14.12 -7.49
C VAL A 49 -7.25 -12.77 -7.65
N ILE A 50 -6.83 -11.82 -6.83
CA ILE A 50 -7.33 -10.44 -6.88
C ILE A 50 -6.20 -9.57 -7.39
N VAL A 51 -6.51 -8.73 -8.35
CA VAL A 51 -5.57 -7.76 -8.91
C VAL A 51 -5.98 -6.37 -8.43
N VAL A 52 -5.07 -5.68 -7.79
CA VAL A 52 -5.31 -4.33 -7.28
C VAL A 52 -4.28 -3.39 -7.88
N GLU A 53 -4.73 -2.30 -8.47
CA GLU A 53 -3.83 -1.23 -8.89
C GLU A 53 -3.12 -0.64 -7.68
N GLU A 54 -1.82 -0.64 -7.73
CA GLU A 54 -1.00 -0.11 -6.65
C GLU A 54 -1.33 1.36 -6.36
N ALA A 55 -1.56 2.12 -7.42
CA ALA A 55 -1.92 3.53 -7.29
C ALA A 55 -3.28 3.78 -6.61
N SER A 56 -4.16 2.77 -6.60
CA SER A 56 -5.46 2.89 -5.95
C SER A 56 -5.41 2.63 -4.45
N ILE A 57 -4.32 2.07 -3.95
CA ILE A 57 -4.18 1.75 -2.54
C ILE A 57 -3.79 3.02 -1.78
N ASP A 58 -4.65 3.43 -0.87
CA ASP A 58 -4.40 4.62 -0.04
C ASP A 58 -3.55 4.29 1.17
N TRP A 59 -3.89 3.22 1.85
CA TRP A 59 -3.15 2.77 3.02
C TRP A 59 -3.46 1.32 3.32
N ILE A 60 -2.68 0.72 4.19
CA ILE A 60 -2.79 -0.69 4.55
C ILE A 60 -2.66 -0.80 6.05
N ASP A 61 -3.58 -1.51 6.68
CA ASP A 61 -3.43 -1.87 8.08
C ASP A 61 -3.24 -3.37 8.24
N GLY A 62 -2.60 -3.74 9.31
CA GLY A 62 -2.34 -5.14 9.61
C GLY A 62 -2.63 -5.49 11.05
N ALA A 63 -3.17 -6.67 11.26
CA ALA A 63 -3.39 -7.21 12.59
C ALA A 63 -3.18 -8.72 12.54
N ALA A 64 -2.33 -9.22 13.43
CA ALA A 64 -1.96 -10.64 13.48
C ALA A 64 -1.46 -11.14 12.11
N ASN A 65 -2.19 -12.05 11.48
CA ASN A 65 -1.79 -12.67 10.22
C ASN A 65 -2.56 -12.12 9.01
N TYR A 66 -3.24 -11.00 9.17
CA TYR A 66 -4.02 -10.41 8.11
C TYR A 66 -3.60 -8.97 7.85
N VAL A 67 -3.64 -8.60 6.60
CA VAL A 67 -3.51 -7.21 6.17
C VAL A 67 -4.79 -6.80 5.46
N ARG A 68 -5.11 -5.53 5.55
CA ARG A 68 -6.27 -4.96 4.89
C ARG A 68 -5.81 -3.80 4.03
N LEU A 69 -6.05 -3.92 2.74
CA LEU A 69 -5.70 -2.89 1.77
C LEU A 69 -6.92 -2.00 1.56
N HIS A 70 -6.74 -0.71 1.80
CA HIS A 70 -7.77 0.31 1.57
C HIS A 70 -7.52 0.96 0.22
N ALA A 71 -8.34 0.62 -0.75
CA ALA A 71 -8.22 1.09 -2.12
C ALA A 71 -9.50 1.83 -2.52
N GLY A 72 -9.53 3.15 -2.28
CA GLY A 72 -10.74 3.92 -2.45
C GLY A 72 -11.88 3.39 -1.58
N PRO A 73 -13.04 3.10 -2.16
CA PRO A 73 -14.16 2.54 -1.41
C PRO A 73 -13.99 1.04 -1.11
N GLU A 74 -13.04 0.39 -1.75
CA GLU A 74 -12.84 -1.04 -1.61
C GLU A 74 -11.85 -1.37 -0.50
N ARG A 75 -12.07 -2.49 0.14
CA ARG A 75 -11.17 -3.06 1.13
C ARG A 75 -10.93 -4.52 0.80
N HIS A 76 -9.64 -4.88 0.78
CA HIS A 76 -9.23 -6.25 0.50
C HIS A 76 -8.51 -6.81 1.71
N ARG A 77 -9.11 -7.79 2.35
CA ARG A 77 -8.49 -8.48 3.47
C ARG A 77 -7.75 -9.71 2.96
N VAL A 78 -6.47 -9.76 3.24
CA VAL A 78 -5.60 -10.82 2.75
C VAL A 78 -4.76 -11.35 3.88
N ARG A 79 -4.59 -12.66 3.93
CA ARG A 79 -3.71 -13.28 4.89
C ARG A 79 -2.25 -12.98 4.54
N GLY A 80 -1.50 -12.51 5.51
CA GLY A 80 -0.11 -12.12 5.36
C GLY A 80 0.28 -11.06 6.37
N THR A 81 1.49 -10.55 6.26
CA THR A 81 2.01 -9.56 7.18
C THR A 81 2.37 -8.26 6.47
N LEU A 82 2.41 -7.17 7.23
CA LEU A 82 2.88 -5.90 6.69
C LEU A 82 4.33 -5.98 6.22
N LYS A 83 5.14 -6.77 6.92
CA LYS A 83 6.53 -6.99 6.53
C LYS A 83 6.64 -7.63 5.15
N ASP A 84 5.79 -8.60 4.84
CA ASP A 84 5.76 -9.23 3.53
C ASP A 84 5.38 -8.23 2.44
N LEU A 85 4.44 -7.35 2.74
CA LEU A 85 4.05 -6.29 1.80
C LEU A 85 5.15 -5.26 1.60
N GLU A 86 5.82 -4.84 2.66
CA GLU A 86 6.94 -3.91 2.55
C GLU A 86 8.00 -4.40 1.58
N ALA A 87 8.23 -5.71 1.54
CA ALA A 87 9.24 -6.31 0.67
C ALA A 87 8.90 -6.17 -0.82
N VAL A 88 7.63 -6.01 -1.17
CA VAL A 88 7.20 -5.95 -2.57
C VAL A 88 6.70 -4.56 -2.99
N LEU A 89 6.34 -3.71 -2.05
CA LEU A 89 5.82 -2.37 -2.35
C LEU A 89 6.94 -1.38 -2.66
N PRO A 90 6.68 -0.41 -3.55
CA PRO A 90 7.67 0.61 -3.88
C PRO A 90 7.86 1.61 -2.74
N PRO A 91 8.93 2.45 -2.81
CA PRO A 91 9.27 3.39 -1.72
C PRO A 91 8.20 4.40 -1.34
N ARG A 92 7.24 4.67 -2.21
CA ARG A 92 6.14 5.58 -1.86
C ARG A 92 5.19 5.01 -0.79
N PHE A 93 5.27 3.70 -0.55
CA PHE A 93 4.58 3.07 0.57
C PHE A 93 5.52 3.01 1.75
N VAL A 94 5.18 3.73 2.80
CA VAL A 94 6.05 3.90 3.97
C VAL A 94 5.36 3.38 5.21
N ARG A 95 6.09 2.62 6.00
CA ARG A 95 5.61 2.20 7.31
C ARG A 95 5.44 3.44 8.19
N SER A 96 4.20 3.69 8.60
CA SER A 96 3.87 4.86 9.41
C SER A 96 3.53 4.51 10.86
N HIS A 97 3.29 3.24 11.10
CA HIS A 97 2.98 2.72 12.42
C HIS A 97 3.30 1.23 12.41
N ARG A 98 3.46 0.62 13.59
CA ARG A 98 3.69 -0.83 13.67
C ARG A 98 2.61 -1.64 12.96
N SER A 99 1.41 -1.08 12.83
CA SER A 99 0.27 -1.73 12.19
C SER A 99 -0.20 -1.05 10.90
N THR A 100 0.56 -0.10 10.35
CA THR A 100 0.08 0.70 9.22
C THR A 100 1.19 1.02 8.22
N ILE A 101 0.87 0.87 6.94
CA ILE A 101 1.65 1.37 5.81
C ILE A 101 0.80 2.40 5.10
N VAL A 102 1.37 3.53 4.75
CA VAL A 102 0.68 4.60 4.03
C VAL A 102 1.29 4.81 2.65
N ASN A 103 0.44 5.05 1.66
CA ASN A 103 0.87 5.49 0.34
C ASN A 103 1.06 7.00 0.36
N LEU A 104 2.27 7.46 0.18
CA LEU A 104 2.58 8.90 0.20
C LEU A 104 1.81 9.68 -0.86
N ALA A 105 1.52 9.05 -1.99
CA ALA A 105 0.72 9.68 -3.04
C ALA A 105 -0.73 9.96 -2.61
N ALA A 106 -1.23 9.25 -1.62
CA ALA A 106 -2.56 9.45 -1.07
C ALA A 106 -2.60 10.47 0.07
N VAL A 107 -1.45 10.89 0.57
CA VAL A 107 -1.36 11.85 1.66
C VAL A 107 -1.56 13.26 1.13
N ARG A 108 -2.53 13.95 1.70
CA ARG A 108 -2.78 15.36 1.41
C ARG A 108 -1.87 16.26 2.24
N GLU A 109 -1.75 15.95 3.53
CA GLU A 109 -0.94 16.76 4.44
C GLU A 109 -0.53 15.94 5.65
N ILE A 110 0.51 16.38 6.31
CA ILE A 110 0.92 15.84 7.59
C ILE A 110 0.77 16.96 8.62
N VAL A 111 -0.02 16.71 9.65
CA VAL A 111 -0.31 17.70 10.69
C VAL A 111 0.21 17.24 12.03
N ARG A 112 0.63 18.20 12.84
CA ARG A 112 0.96 17.98 14.24
C ARG A 112 -0.22 18.40 15.09
N THR A 113 -0.69 17.49 15.93
CA THR A 113 -1.79 17.80 16.85
C THR A 113 -1.29 18.64 18.02
N PRO A 114 -2.19 19.32 18.76
CA PRO A 114 -1.83 20.04 19.98
C PRO A 114 -1.14 19.16 21.04
N PHE A 115 -1.39 17.85 21.00
CA PHE A 115 -0.78 16.90 21.92
C PHE A 115 0.59 16.39 21.45
N GLY A 116 1.06 16.88 20.30
CA GLY A 116 2.36 16.50 19.77
C GLY A 116 2.36 15.28 18.88
N ASP A 117 1.20 14.71 18.60
CA ASP A 117 1.11 13.57 17.69
C ASP A 117 1.22 14.03 16.24
N LEU A 118 1.81 13.20 15.42
CA LEU A 118 1.88 13.42 13.99
C LEU A 118 0.80 12.60 13.30
N VAL A 119 0.02 13.23 12.46
CA VAL A 119 -1.11 12.59 11.76
C VAL A 119 -0.98 12.83 10.25
N ALA A 120 -1.04 11.74 9.50
CA ALA A 120 -1.15 11.81 8.05
C ALA A 120 -2.62 11.91 7.68
N VAL A 121 -2.98 12.97 6.97
CA VAL A 121 -4.34 13.19 6.48
C VAL A 121 -4.36 12.82 5.01
N LEU A 122 -5.18 11.85 4.67
CA LEU A 122 -5.29 11.35 3.31
C LEU A 122 -6.30 12.15 2.50
N ARG A 123 -6.19 12.10 1.20
CA ARG A 123 -7.15 12.74 0.29
C ARG A 123 -8.55 12.18 0.44
N SER A 124 -8.66 10.93 0.88
CA SER A 124 -9.93 10.30 1.20
C SER A 124 -10.61 10.87 2.45
N GLY A 125 -9.86 11.61 3.26
CA GLY A 125 -10.33 12.11 4.54
C GLY A 125 -9.88 11.26 5.74
N ASP A 126 -9.32 10.09 5.49
CA ASP A 126 -8.80 9.25 6.56
C ASP A 126 -7.64 9.94 7.27
N ARG A 127 -7.55 9.74 8.57
CA ARG A 127 -6.51 10.30 9.42
C ARG A 127 -5.76 9.16 10.09
N LEU A 128 -4.48 9.08 9.82
CA LEU A 128 -3.64 7.99 10.31
C LEU A 128 -2.59 8.55 11.27
N THR A 129 -2.58 8.06 12.49
CA THR A 129 -1.57 8.45 13.46
C THR A 129 -0.23 7.82 13.07
N VAL A 130 0.80 8.66 13.03
CA VAL A 130 2.17 8.20 12.78
C VAL A 130 2.81 7.85 14.11
N GLY A 131 3.22 6.59 14.23
CA GLY A 131 3.89 6.11 15.44
C GLY A 131 5.21 6.86 15.70
N ARG A 132 5.55 7.05 16.95
CA ARG A 132 6.74 7.83 17.36
C ARG A 132 8.02 7.34 16.71
N ALA A 133 8.19 6.03 16.61
CA ALA A 133 9.38 5.42 16.00
C ALA A 133 9.46 5.67 14.49
N TYR A 134 8.35 6.06 13.85
CA TYR A 134 8.26 6.22 12.42
C TYR A 134 8.22 7.66 11.94
N ARG A 135 8.19 8.62 12.87
CA ARG A 135 8.02 10.05 12.54
C ARG A 135 9.07 10.59 11.61
N ARG A 136 10.33 10.33 11.90
CA ARG A 136 11.44 10.83 11.08
C ARG A 136 11.39 10.23 9.67
N LYS A 137 11.15 8.95 9.60
CA LYS A 137 11.07 8.23 8.34
C LYS A 137 9.93 8.74 7.46
N VAL A 138 8.76 8.91 8.05
CA VAL A 138 7.57 9.39 7.33
C VAL A 138 7.76 10.83 6.89
N ALA A 139 8.22 11.71 7.77
CA ALA A 139 8.45 13.11 7.45
C ALA A 139 9.48 13.28 6.33
N ALA A 140 10.60 12.56 6.43
CA ALA A 140 11.65 12.60 5.40
C ALA A 140 11.15 12.04 4.07
N ALA A 141 10.44 10.93 4.12
CA ALA A 141 9.90 10.29 2.92
C ALA A 141 8.84 11.16 2.24
N PHE A 142 7.97 11.79 3.02
CA PHE A 142 6.95 12.70 2.49
C PHE A 142 7.58 13.94 1.86
N ALA A 143 8.57 14.53 2.50
CA ALA A 143 9.28 15.68 1.96
C ALA A 143 9.96 15.34 0.62
N ALA A 144 10.65 14.22 0.56
CA ALA A 144 11.29 13.76 -0.66
C ALA A 144 10.27 13.47 -1.77
N PHE A 145 9.16 12.83 -1.43
CA PHE A 145 8.08 12.53 -2.36
C PHE A 145 7.43 13.82 -2.90
N ALA A 146 7.17 14.79 -2.03
CA ALA A 146 6.57 16.05 -2.43
C ALA A 146 7.47 16.83 -3.40
N VAL A 147 8.77 16.85 -3.17
CA VAL A 147 9.73 17.48 -4.07
C VAL A 147 9.74 16.78 -5.42
N PHE A 148 9.75 15.46 -5.42
CA PHE A 148 9.71 14.68 -6.66
C PHE A 148 8.42 14.92 -7.45
N ALA A 149 7.29 14.93 -6.77
CA ALA A 149 5.98 15.17 -7.40
C ALA A 149 5.87 16.58 -7.96
N ALA A 150 6.46 17.56 -7.30
CA ALA A 150 6.43 18.96 -7.75
C ALA A 150 7.28 19.22 -9.00
N ARG A 151 8.22 18.33 -9.29
CA ARG A 151 9.09 18.44 -10.48
C ARG A 151 8.46 17.90 -11.78
N ARG A 152 7.31 17.34 -11.69
CA ARG A 152 6.59 16.85 -12.88
C ARG A 152 5.82 17.92 -13.61
#